data_4c6486d9acf8baeeaec662a50a3e7675
#
_entry.id   4c6486d9acf8baeeaec662a50a3e7675
#
_cell.length_a   1.000
_cell.length_b   1.000
_cell.length_c   1.000
_cell.angle_alpha   90.00
_cell.angle_beta   90.00
_cell.angle_gamma   90.00
#
_symmetry.space_group_name_H-M   'P 1'
#
loop_
_entity.id
_entity.type
_entity.pdbx_description
1 polymer ?
#
loop_
_entity_poly.entity_id
_entity_poly.type
_entity_poly.pdbx_seq_one_letter_code
_entity_poly.pdbx_strand_id
1 'polypeptide(L)'
;YAGNDITFTLDYLDYSDNYYLFYNYNESAYKYALAIDPAHTLNIYTTTASGYLGYAYLPWSFPENSYMHGVVITYTCLPGGSYPYNQGDTAVHEVGHYMGLYHTFQGGCFGSGDSVDDTPAQDNGNNIYYCNNTDTCPDDPGVDPIHNFMNYTDDACLTEFTTGQFDRVTWALETYRPSLGENLSIPQLTFQGYSLQFTVDDGDGVLNPGESAKMRVILANELEGASASNVSAILSSSSMYINITDDSAEFPDIEPGGTVVNIIDRFEFSIDPASPPEDISLTLTISATAGDPPLEYETVETFDLELTLNQSGFPF
;
A
#
# COMPACT_ATOMS: atom_id res chain seq x y z
N TYR A 1 -5.12 14.98 -9.01
CA TYR A 1 -6.34 14.30 -8.54
C TYR A 1 -6.95 14.99 -7.31
N ALA A 2 -6.36 16.10 -6.82
CA ALA A 2 -6.92 16.85 -5.70
C ALA A 2 -8.31 17.40 -6.04
N GLY A 3 -9.27 17.19 -5.14
CA GLY A 3 -10.68 17.59 -5.34
C GLY A 3 -11.61 16.42 -5.67
N ASN A 4 -11.10 15.21 -5.73
CA ASN A 4 -11.80 13.94 -5.88
C ASN A 4 -11.50 13.01 -4.72
N ASP A 5 -12.23 11.90 -4.62
CA ASP A 5 -12.02 10.86 -3.62
C ASP A 5 -10.84 9.93 -3.94
N ILE A 6 -10.07 10.20 -5.03
CA ILE A 6 -8.90 9.41 -5.39
C ILE A 6 -7.68 9.90 -4.61
N THR A 7 -7.19 9.07 -3.73
CA THR A 7 -5.97 9.29 -2.93
C THR A 7 -4.92 8.22 -3.25
N PHE A 8 -3.66 8.55 -3.05
CA PHE A 8 -2.55 7.63 -3.23
C PHE A 8 -1.80 7.48 -1.91
N THR A 9 -1.57 6.24 -1.50
CA THR A 9 -0.71 5.89 -0.38
C THR A 9 0.52 5.18 -0.92
N LEU A 10 1.70 5.49 -0.40
CA LEU A 10 2.91 4.77 -0.74
C LEU A 10 2.99 3.53 0.15
N ASP A 11 2.74 2.36 -0.43
CA ASP A 11 2.78 1.08 0.30
C ASP A 11 4.19 0.47 0.30
N TYR A 12 4.91 0.60 -0.80
CA TYR A 12 6.21 -0.02 -0.97
C TYR A 12 7.14 0.82 -1.85
N LEU A 13 8.43 0.85 -1.53
CA LEU A 13 9.48 1.49 -2.31
C LEU A 13 10.70 0.58 -2.40
N ASP A 14 11.09 0.19 -3.62
CA ASP A 14 12.28 -0.61 -3.88
C ASP A 14 13.31 0.14 -4.73
N TYR A 15 14.58 -0.16 -4.49
CA TYR A 15 15.72 0.33 -5.26
C TYR A 15 16.47 -0.84 -5.87
N SER A 16 16.18 -1.13 -7.14
CA SER A 16 16.88 -2.19 -7.86
C SER A 16 18.12 -1.65 -8.59
N ASP A 17 19.31 -2.09 -8.16
CA ASP A 17 20.57 -1.79 -8.87
C ASP A 17 20.80 -2.78 -10.02
N ASN A 18 20.07 -2.56 -11.11
CA ASN A 18 20.16 -3.41 -12.29
C ASN A 18 20.25 -2.57 -13.57
N TYR A 19 21.44 -2.54 -14.16
CA TYR A 19 21.73 -1.80 -15.38
C TYR A 19 20.75 -2.11 -16.54
N TYR A 20 20.44 -3.39 -16.77
CA TYR A 20 19.58 -3.79 -17.89
C TYR A 20 18.12 -3.41 -17.67
N LEU A 21 17.63 -3.50 -16.46
CA LEU A 21 16.27 -3.08 -16.10
C LEU A 21 16.14 -1.55 -16.16
N PHE A 22 17.13 -0.83 -15.67
CA PHE A 22 17.14 0.62 -15.68
C PHE A 22 17.10 1.22 -17.09
N TYR A 23 17.87 0.68 -18.03
CA TYR A 23 17.88 1.16 -19.40
C TYR A 23 16.67 0.69 -20.23
N ASN A 24 15.73 -0.02 -19.61
CA ASN A 24 14.45 -0.43 -20.21
C ASN A 24 14.60 -1.17 -21.56
N TYR A 25 15.60 -2.01 -21.68
CA TYR A 25 15.80 -2.82 -22.90
C TYR A 25 14.73 -3.90 -23.10
N ASN A 26 14.02 -4.29 -22.04
CA ASN A 26 12.94 -5.26 -22.09
C ASN A 26 11.89 -4.94 -21.01
N GLU A 27 10.85 -4.24 -21.40
CA GLU A 27 9.75 -3.84 -20.51
C GLU A 27 9.11 -5.04 -19.81
N SER A 28 8.78 -6.09 -20.57
CA SER A 28 8.15 -7.29 -20.01
C SER A 28 9.02 -7.95 -18.95
N ALA A 29 10.36 -7.90 -19.09
CA ALA A 29 11.25 -8.53 -18.13
C ALA A 29 11.30 -7.78 -16.80
N TYR A 30 11.42 -6.45 -16.80
CA TYR A 30 11.48 -5.74 -15.54
C TYR A 30 10.10 -5.65 -14.87
N LYS A 31 9.02 -5.48 -15.63
CA LYS A 31 7.68 -5.51 -15.07
C LYS A 31 7.34 -6.88 -14.48
N TYR A 32 7.71 -7.97 -15.15
CA TYR A 32 7.54 -9.32 -14.60
C TYR A 32 8.31 -9.53 -13.28
N ALA A 33 9.53 -8.97 -13.20
CA ALA A 33 10.38 -9.14 -12.03
C ALA A 33 10.04 -8.22 -10.84
N LEU A 34 9.42 -7.06 -11.09
CA LEU A 34 9.26 -6.00 -10.11
C LEU A 34 7.80 -5.62 -9.81
N ALA A 35 6.83 -6.14 -10.59
CA ALA A 35 5.42 -5.84 -10.34
C ALA A 35 4.98 -6.46 -9.01
N ILE A 36 4.34 -5.65 -8.18
CA ILE A 36 3.75 -6.05 -6.91
C ILE A 36 2.25 -5.91 -7.05
N ASP A 37 1.53 -7.00 -6.88
CA ASP A 37 0.08 -7.09 -6.88
C ASP A 37 -0.60 -6.16 -7.92
N PRO A 38 -0.39 -6.38 -9.22
CA PRO A 38 -0.87 -5.45 -10.25
C PRO A 38 -2.39 -5.34 -10.34
N ALA A 39 -3.17 -6.24 -9.73
CA ALA A 39 -4.62 -6.10 -9.66
C ALA A 39 -5.05 -4.98 -8.71
N HIS A 40 -4.41 -4.88 -7.54
CA HIS A 40 -4.83 -4.00 -6.46
C HIS A 40 -3.96 -2.75 -6.30
N THR A 41 -2.73 -2.75 -6.87
CA THR A 41 -1.77 -1.65 -6.70
C THR A 41 -1.40 -0.97 -8.01
N LEU A 42 -1.11 0.33 -7.94
CA LEU A 42 -0.48 1.08 -9.01
C LEU A 42 1.04 0.94 -8.89
N ASN A 43 1.66 0.20 -9.81
CA ASN A 43 3.10 0.08 -9.91
C ASN A 43 3.69 1.25 -10.72
N ILE A 44 4.68 1.96 -10.18
CA ILE A 44 5.38 3.05 -10.87
C ILE A 44 6.86 2.70 -10.97
N TYR A 45 7.37 2.66 -12.21
CA TYR A 45 8.75 2.32 -12.52
C TYR A 45 9.52 3.54 -13.00
N THR A 46 10.66 3.83 -12.38
CA THR A 46 11.55 4.91 -12.79
C THR A 46 12.77 4.31 -13.51
N THR A 47 12.89 4.61 -14.81
CA THR A 47 13.95 4.09 -15.69
C THR A 47 14.44 5.18 -16.64
N THR A 48 15.05 4.82 -17.77
CA THR A 48 15.28 5.75 -18.91
C THR A 48 14.04 5.85 -19.81
N ALA A 49 12.98 5.10 -19.55
CA ALA A 49 11.74 5.02 -20.32
C ALA A 49 11.96 4.87 -21.84
N SER A 50 13.05 4.17 -22.26
CA SER A 50 13.44 3.98 -23.66
C SER A 50 13.52 5.29 -24.48
N GLY A 51 13.74 6.42 -23.82
CA GLY A 51 13.84 7.75 -24.44
C GLY A 51 12.54 8.55 -24.50
N TYR A 52 11.44 8.00 -24.00
CA TYR A 52 10.20 8.74 -23.74
C TYR A 52 10.30 9.49 -22.41
N LEU A 53 9.41 10.46 -22.18
CA LEU A 53 9.26 11.10 -20.88
C LEU A 53 8.61 10.12 -19.89
N GLY A 54 7.57 9.43 -20.35
CA GLY A 54 6.90 8.35 -19.67
C GLY A 54 6.01 7.57 -20.63
N TYR A 55 5.37 6.52 -20.14
CA TYR A 55 4.28 5.82 -20.81
C TYR A 55 3.51 4.95 -19.83
N ALA A 56 2.24 4.73 -20.15
CA ALA A 56 1.37 3.78 -19.47
C ALA A 56 0.45 3.08 -20.47
N TYR A 57 -0.02 1.90 -20.10
CA TYR A 57 -1.09 1.23 -20.84
C TYR A 57 -2.45 1.62 -20.26
N LEU A 58 -3.43 1.77 -21.14
CA LEU A 58 -4.81 2.01 -20.76
C LEU A 58 -5.40 0.80 -20.00
N PRO A 59 -6.38 1.00 -19.10
CA PRO A 59 -6.91 -0.08 -18.25
C PRO A 59 -7.34 -1.34 -18.97
N TRP A 60 -7.87 -1.20 -20.18
CA TRP A 60 -8.37 -2.30 -21.03
C TRP A 60 -7.32 -2.99 -21.89
N SER A 61 -6.04 -2.57 -21.81
CA SER A 61 -4.97 -3.12 -22.66
C SER A 61 -4.58 -4.54 -22.26
N PHE A 62 -4.75 -4.90 -21.01
CA PHE A 62 -4.41 -6.21 -20.44
C PHE A 62 -5.45 -6.64 -19.40
N PRO A 63 -5.50 -7.95 -19.03
CA PRO A 63 -6.25 -8.40 -17.87
C PRO A 63 -5.81 -7.69 -16.59
N GLU A 64 -6.69 -7.50 -15.64
CA GLU A 64 -6.49 -6.70 -14.42
C GLU A 64 -5.23 -7.10 -13.63
N ASN A 65 -4.98 -8.40 -13.47
CA ASN A 65 -3.83 -8.97 -12.77
C ASN A 65 -2.54 -9.03 -13.60
N SER A 66 -2.50 -8.40 -14.78
CA SER A 66 -1.31 -8.45 -15.63
C SER A 66 -0.18 -7.59 -15.09
N TYR A 67 1.02 -8.18 -14.96
CA TYR A 67 2.25 -7.45 -14.62
C TYR A 67 2.61 -6.35 -15.66
N MET A 68 2.00 -6.35 -16.83
CA MET A 68 2.21 -5.31 -17.86
C MET A 68 1.54 -3.98 -17.48
N HIS A 69 0.59 -3.96 -16.56
CA HIS A 69 0.07 -2.72 -15.99
C HIS A 69 1.16 -1.94 -15.25
N GLY A 70 0.88 -0.67 -14.99
CA GLY A 70 1.77 0.25 -14.29
C GLY A 70 2.32 1.35 -15.19
N VAL A 71 2.86 2.35 -14.56
CA VAL A 71 3.38 3.59 -15.13
C VAL A 71 4.89 3.54 -15.21
N VAL A 72 5.47 3.94 -16.32
CA VAL A 72 6.93 4.06 -16.50
C VAL A 72 7.27 5.53 -16.72
N ILE A 73 8.26 6.03 -15.98
CA ILE A 73 8.70 7.42 -16.03
C ILE A 73 10.21 7.47 -16.22
N THR A 74 10.68 8.41 -17.07
CA THR A 74 12.12 8.66 -17.11
C THR A 74 12.56 9.37 -15.83
N TYR A 75 13.69 8.95 -15.27
CA TYR A 75 14.25 9.55 -14.05
C TYR A 75 14.49 11.06 -14.16
N THR A 76 14.65 11.57 -15.37
CA THR A 76 14.86 13.01 -15.62
C THR A 76 13.59 13.85 -15.48
N CYS A 77 12.39 13.22 -15.42
CA CYS A 77 11.11 13.91 -15.22
C CYS A 77 10.67 13.94 -13.74
N LEU A 78 11.47 13.38 -12.83
CA LEU A 78 11.23 13.51 -11.40
C LEU A 78 11.48 14.94 -10.92
N PRO A 79 10.88 15.37 -9.79
CA PRO A 79 11.14 16.66 -9.19
C PRO A 79 12.65 16.94 -9.01
N GLY A 80 13.12 18.05 -9.58
CA GLY A 80 14.54 18.39 -9.62
C GLY A 80 15.34 17.82 -10.79
N GLY A 81 14.68 17.12 -11.70
CA GLY A 81 15.27 16.58 -12.94
C GLY A 81 15.55 17.62 -14.02
N SER A 82 15.23 17.32 -15.31
CA SER A 82 15.60 18.13 -16.46
C SER A 82 14.44 19.02 -16.93
N TYR A 83 14.67 20.34 -16.96
CA TYR A 83 13.73 21.29 -17.55
C TYR A 83 13.44 20.94 -19.02
N PRO A 84 12.18 21.07 -19.52
CA PRO A 84 11.02 21.70 -18.88
C PRO A 84 10.08 20.72 -18.14
N TYR A 85 10.38 19.43 -18.09
CA TYR A 85 9.55 18.36 -17.52
C TYR A 85 10.16 17.84 -16.21
N ASN A 86 10.29 18.70 -15.21
CA ASN A 86 11.04 18.41 -13.98
C ASN A 86 10.30 18.71 -12.67
N GLN A 87 8.97 18.83 -12.73
CA GLN A 87 8.13 19.03 -11.55
C GLN A 87 7.36 17.77 -11.16
N GLY A 88 7.40 16.73 -12.01
CA GLY A 88 6.75 15.44 -11.77
C GLY A 88 5.42 15.27 -12.51
N ASP A 89 5.00 16.23 -13.33
CA ASP A 89 3.71 16.20 -14.03
C ASP A 89 3.66 15.13 -15.12
N THR A 90 4.81 14.67 -15.63
CA THR A 90 4.87 13.44 -16.43
C THR A 90 4.25 12.25 -15.70
N ALA A 91 4.49 12.10 -14.38
CA ALA A 91 3.87 11.03 -13.61
C ALA A 91 2.35 11.20 -13.51
N VAL A 92 1.87 12.45 -13.33
CA VAL A 92 0.43 12.76 -13.28
C VAL A 92 -0.22 12.44 -14.63
N HIS A 93 0.43 12.76 -15.75
CA HIS A 93 -0.01 12.45 -17.11
C HIS A 93 -0.13 10.93 -17.34
N GLU A 94 0.92 10.17 -17.02
CA GLU A 94 0.94 8.72 -17.25
C GLU A 94 -0.03 7.97 -16.33
N VAL A 95 -0.25 8.46 -15.10
CA VAL A 95 -1.31 7.96 -14.23
C VAL A 95 -2.69 8.26 -14.82
N GLY A 96 -2.88 9.39 -15.49
CA GLY A 96 -4.10 9.67 -16.25
C GLY A 96 -4.38 8.60 -17.32
N HIS A 97 -3.37 8.20 -18.10
CA HIS A 97 -3.49 7.08 -19.05
C HIS A 97 -3.78 5.75 -18.38
N TYR A 98 -3.05 5.43 -17.31
CA TYR A 98 -3.29 4.22 -16.53
C TYR A 98 -4.72 4.14 -16.00
N MET A 99 -5.35 5.29 -15.71
CA MET A 99 -6.74 5.42 -15.27
C MET A 99 -7.75 5.60 -16.40
N GLY A 100 -7.34 5.56 -17.69
CA GLY A 100 -8.25 5.53 -18.84
C GLY A 100 -8.45 6.85 -19.58
N LEU A 101 -7.66 7.89 -19.28
CA LEU A 101 -7.70 9.15 -20.02
C LEU A 101 -6.91 9.07 -21.32
N TYR A 102 -7.41 9.73 -22.34
CA TYR A 102 -6.69 10.01 -23.58
C TYR A 102 -6.04 11.39 -23.53
N HIS A 103 -5.15 11.67 -24.47
CA HIS A 103 -4.65 13.04 -24.68
C HIS A 103 -5.78 13.98 -25.08
N THR A 104 -5.72 15.23 -24.65
CA THR A 104 -6.71 16.26 -25.00
C THR A 104 -6.83 16.51 -26.52
N PHE A 105 -5.74 16.27 -27.27
CA PHE A 105 -5.67 16.37 -28.73
C PHE A 105 -5.98 15.05 -29.46
N GLN A 106 -6.56 14.06 -28.76
CA GLN A 106 -6.97 12.78 -29.36
C GLN A 106 -7.99 13.02 -30.47
N GLY A 107 -7.71 12.51 -31.66
CA GLY A 107 -8.61 12.67 -32.81
C GLY A 107 -8.58 14.06 -33.49
N GLY A 108 -7.88 15.03 -32.93
CA GLY A 108 -7.84 16.41 -33.45
C GLY A 108 -9.20 17.10 -33.35
N CYS A 109 -9.51 17.99 -34.33
CA CYS A 109 -10.79 18.71 -34.38
C CYS A 109 -11.98 17.85 -34.88
N PHE A 110 -11.85 16.54 -35.00
CA PHE A 110 -12.87 15.69 -35.59
C PHE A 110 -13.16 14.45 -34.73
N GLY A 111 -14.43 14.03 -34.72
CA GLY A 111 -14.85 12.79 -34.06
C GLY A 111 -15.21 12.96 -32.59
N SER A 112 -14.95 11.95 -31.79
CA SER A 112 -15.30 11.93 -30.35
C SER A 112 -14.19 12.52 -29.44
N GLY A 113 -13.15 13.09 -30.02
CA GLY A 113 -12.04 13.66 -29.26
C GLY A 113 -11.39 12.65 -28.31
N ASP A 114 -11.10 13.11 -27.10
CA ASP A 114 -10.60 12.30 -26.00
C ASP A 114 -11.69 11.53 -25.25
N SER A 115 -12.93 11.58 -25.75
CA SER A 115 -14.13 10.98 -25.15
C SER A 115 -14.51 11.59 -23.79
N VAL A 116 -14.29 12.88 -23.62
CA VAL A 116 -14.66 13.70 -22.46
C VAL A 116 -15.35 14.96 -22.96
N ASP A 117 -16.62 15.16 -22.58
CA ASP A 117 -17.46 16.22 -23.17
C ASP A 117 -17.05 17.64 -22.75
N ASP A 118 -16.40 17.82 -21.62
CA ASP A 118 -15.96 19.12 -21.08
C ASP A 118 -14.50 19.46 -21.35
N THR A 119 -13.81 18.63 -22.14
CA THR A 119 -12.47 18.92 -22.68
C THR A 119 -12.63 19.50 -24.08
N PRO A 120 -12.24 20.76 -24.32
CA PRO A 120 -12.31 21.35 -25.67
C PRO A 120 -11.48 20.56 -26.69
N ALA A 121 -11.98 20.50 -27.94
CA ALA A 121 -11.24 19.88 -29.03
C ALA A 121 -9.94 20.65 -29.32
N GLN A 122 -8.87 19.92 -29.65
CA GLN A 122 -7.56 20.48 -29.97
C GLN A 122 -6.94 19.72 -31.15
N ASP A 123 -6.37 20.46 -32.13
CA ASP A 123 -5.61 19.83 -33.21
C ASP A 123 -4.31 19.17 -32.68
N ASN A 124 -3.96 18.03 -33.23
CA ASN A 124 -2.79 17.25 -32.86
C ASN A 124 -1.48 17.70 -33.54
N GLY A 125 -1.44 18.93 -34.02
CA GLY A 125 -0.26 19.55 -34.62
C GLY A 125 0.80 19.98 -33.59
N ASN A 126 1.80 20.75 -34.07
CA ASN A 126 2.93 21.18 -33.21
C ASN A 126 2.54 22.11 -32.04
N ASN A 127 1.31 22.65 -32.02
CA ASN A 127 0.86 23.54 -30.95
C ASN A 127 0.68 22.86 -29.59
N ILE A 128 0.56 21.54 -29.58
CA ILE A 128 0.40 20.74 -28.32
C ILE A 128 1.57 20.87 -27.33
N TYR A 129 2.72 21.37 -27.76
CA TYR A 129 3.91 21.54 -26.92
C TYR A 129 4.07 22.97 -26.36
N TYR A 130 3.18 23.91 -26.72
CA TYR A 130 3.37 25.32 -26.38
C TYR A 130 2.30 25.81 -25.40
N CYS A 131 2.71 26.43 -24.32
CA CYS A 131 1.86 27.11 -23.36
C CYS A 131 1.36 28.48 -23.92
N ASN A 132 0.71 28.43 -25.07
CA ASN A 132 0.15 29.61 -25.74
C ASN A 132 -1.38 29.43 -25.82
N ASN A 133 -2.10 30.45 -25.38
CA ASN A 133 -3.56 30.45 -25.46
C ASN A 133 -3.98 30.60 -26.95
N THR A 134 -4.28 29.45 -27.56
CA THR A 134 -4.70 29.32 -28.96
C THR A 134 -6.04 28.58 -29.02
N ASP A 135 -6.70 28.67 -30.16
CA ASP A 135 -7.87 27.87 -30.50
C ASP A 135 -7.58 27.27 -31.88
N THR A 136 -7.20 26.01 -31.89
CA THR A 136 -6.85 25.27 -33.11
C THR A 136 -8.05 24.59 -33.75
N CYS A 137 -9.21 24.51 -33.05
CA CYS A 137 -10.47 23.98 -33.54
C CYS A 137 -11.60 25.02 -33.46
N PRO A 138 -11.53 26.14 -34.17
CA PRO A 138 -12.43 27.29 -34.00
C PRO A 138 -13.90 27.01 -34.34
N ASP A 139 -14.22 25.88 -34.96
CA ASP A 139 -15.58 25.46 -35.24
C ASP A 139 -16.20 24.70 -34.04
N ASP A 140 -15.40 24.34 -33.06
CA ASP A 140 -15.82 23.65 -31.79
C ASP A 140 -15.76 24.64 -30.61
N PRO A 141 -16.56 24.44 -29.55
CA PRO A 141 -16.53 25.34 -28.40
C PRO A 141 -15.26 25.23 -27.56
N GLY A 142 -14.68 26.35 -27.16
CA GLY A 142 -13.56 26.42 -26.22
C GLY A 142 -12.25 26.78 -26.88
N VAL A 143 -11.21 26.93 -26.07
CA VAL A 143 -9.81 27.12 -26.50
C VAL A 143 -9.02 25.85 -26.17
N ASP A 144 -7.88 25.69 -26.83
CA ASP A 144 -7.02 24.51 -26.58
C ASP A 144 -6.74 24.34 -25.08
N PRO A 145 -6.94 23.15 -24.50
CA PRO A 145 -6.81 22.89 -23.05
C PRO A 145 -5.34 22.73 -22.64
N ILE A 146 -4.55 23.78 -22.84
CA ILE A 146 -3.09 23.79 -22.65
C ILE A 146 -2.64 23.60 -21.19
N HIS A 147 -3.56 23.78 -20.22
CA HIS A 147 -3.30 23.61 -18.80
C HIS A 147 -3.70 22.23 -18.28
N ASN A 148 -4.28 21.40 -19.13
CA ASN A 148 -4.73 20.07 -18.75
C ASN A 148 -3.56 19.09 -18.67
N PHE A 149 -3.48 18.29 -17.60
CA PHE A 149 -2.41 17.29 -17.44
C PHE A 149 -2.32 16.27 -18.56
N MET A 150 -3.40 16.06 -19.35
CA MET A 150 -3.38 15.17 -20.51
C MET A 150 -2.90 15.87 -21.81
N ASN A 151 -2.38 17.09 -21.74
CA ASN A 151 -1.70 17.81 -22.81
C ASN A 151 -0.18 17.54 -22.80
N TYR A 152 0.57 18.09 -23.76
CA TYR A 152 2.03 17.93 -23.87
C TYR A 152 2.80 19.22 -23.58
N THR A 153 2.15 20.22 -22.99
CA THR A 153 2.82 21.46 -22.57
C THR A 153 3.82 21.19 -21.44
N ASP A 154 4.71 22.16 -21.19
CA ASP A 154 5.69 22.09 -20.10
C ASP A 154 5.01 21.93 -18.74
N ASP A 155 5.64 21.25 -17.77
CA ASP A 155 5.13 21.06 -16.41
C ASP A 155 4.66 22.38 -15.76
N ALA A 156 5.36 23.50 -15.99
CA ALA A 156 4.97 24.80 -15.46
C ALA A 156 3.63 25.35 -16.01
N CYS A 157 3.11 24.75 -17.06
CA CYS A 157 1.82 25.10 -17.68
C CYS A 157 0.68 24.22 -17.22
N LEU A 158 0.96 22.97 -16.86
CA LEU A 158 -0.02 21.95 -16.48
C LEU A 158 -0.53 22.21 -15.07
N THR A 159 -1.86 22.20 -14.86
CA THR A 159 -2.45 22.55 -13.56
C THR A 159 -3.76 21.83 -13.24
N GLU A 160 -4.43 21.18 -14.22
CA GLU A 160 -5.81 20.75 -14.03
C GLU A 160 -6.19 19.49 -14.78
N PHE A 161 -7.21 18.82 -14.24
CA PHE A 161 -8.11 17.91 -14.91
C PHE A 161 -9.53 18.49 -14.91
N THR A 162 -10.36 18.11 -15.87
CA THR A 162 -11.78 18.46 -15.90
C THR A 162 -12.62 17.52 -15.05
N THR A 163 -13.86 17.92 -14.73
CA THR A 163 -14.82 17.04 -14.04
C THR A 163 -15.15 15.82 -14.89
N GLY A 164 -15.35 15.98 -16.19
CA GLY A 164 -15.65 14.86 -17.09
C GLY A 164 -14.49 13.86 -17.22
N GLN A 165 -13.24 14.33 -17.07
CA GLN A 165 -12.08 13.41 -16.98
C GLN A 165 -12.16 12.53 -15.74
N PHE A 166 -12.62 13.05 -14.61
CA PHE A 166 -12.81 12.23 -13.41
C PHE A 166 -13.97 11.25 -13.53
N ASP A 167 -15.07 11.66 -14.16
CA ASP A 167 -16.19 10.74 -14.47
C ASP A 167 -15.70 9.58 -15.35
N ARG A 168 -14.87 9.89 -16.35
CA ARG A 168 -14.26 8.88 -17.22
C ARG A 168 -13.30 7.96 -16.46
N VAL A 169 -12.46 8.49 -15.56
CA VAL A 169 -11.57 7.70 -14.68
C VAL A 169 -12.40 6.72 -13.84
N THR A 170 -13.44 7.21 -13.18
CA THR A 170 -14.32 6.38 -12.36
C THR A 170 -14.92 5.24 -13.20
N TRP A 171 -15.50 5.56 -14.35
CA TRP A 171 -16.05 4.56 -15.27
C TRP A 171 -14.98 3.53 -15.71
N ALA A 172 -13.78 3.97 -16.04
CA ALA A 172 -12.73 3.08 -16.53
C ALA A 172 -12.22 2.14 -15.43
N LEU A 173 -12.05 2.65 -14.19
CA LEU A 173 -11.63 1.86 -13.05
C LEU A 173 -12.72 0.83 -12.68
N GLU A 174 -13.96 1.25 -12.51
CA GLU A 174 -15.08 0.34 -12.20
C GLU A 174 -15.27 -0.76 -13.25
N THR A 175 -14.96 -0.46 -14.53
CA THR A 175 -15.19 -1.39 -15.63
C THR A 175 -14.02 -2.37 -15.84
N TYR A 176 -12.78 -1.90 -15.72
CA TYR A 176 -11.59 -2.65 -16.13
C TYR A 176 -10.61 -2.94 -15.02
N ARG A 177 -10.68 -2.22 -13.91
CA ARG A 177 -9.79 -2.32 -12.76
C ARG A 177 -10.56 -2.23 -11.45
N PRO A 178 -11.67 -3.01 -11.28
CA PRO A 178 -12.54 -2.91 -10.11
C PRO A 178 -11.83 -3.24 -8.79
N SER A 179 -10.79 -4.07 -8.82
CA SER A 179 -10.03 -4.42 -7.62
C SER A 179 -8.94 -3.40 -7.27
N LEU A 180 -8.68 -2.39 -8.14
CA LEU A 180 -7.61 -1.42 -7.88
C LEU A 180 -7.94 -0.55 -6.67
N GLY A 181 -7.05 -0.56 -5.67
CA GLY A 181 -7.24 0.16 -4.42
C GLY A 181 -8.08 -0.60 -3.38
N GLU A 182 -8.58 -1.79 -3.69
CA GLU A 182 -9.05 -2.71 -2.66
C GLU A 182 -7.85 -3.13 -1.81
N ASN A 183 -7.93 -2.86 -0.51
CA ASN A 183 -6.79 -3.04 0.40
C ASN A 183 -6.66 -4.51 0.84
N LEU A 184 -6.55 -5.42 -0.14
CA LEU A 184 -6.40 -6.86 0.07
C LEU A 184 -4.93 -7.30 0.18
N SER A 185 -3.98 -6.36 0.02
CA SER A 185 -2.56 -6.70 -0.16
C SER A 185 -1.81 -6.97 1.13
N ILE A 186 -2.31 -6.55 2.28
CA ILE A 186 -1.67 -6.75 3.58
C ILE A 186 -2.62 -7.41 4.57
N PRO A 187 -2.11 -8.28 5.46
CA PRO A 187 -2.90 -8.80 6.57
C PRO A 187 -3.31 -7.67 7.51
N GLN A 188 -4.43 -7.83 8.19
CA GLN A 188 -4.87 -6.94 9.27
C GLN A 188 -4.93 -7.75 10.57
N LEU A 189 -3.76 -8.03 11.12
CA LEU A 189 -3.63 -8.88 12.29
C LEU A 189 -3.91 -8.09 13.57
N THR A 190 -4.78 -8.63 14.41
CA THR A 190 -5.19 -8.02 15.68
C THR A 190 -5.03 -9.01 16.82
N PHE A 191 -4.63 -8.51 17.98
CA PHE A 191 -4.63 -9.26 19.23
C PHE A 191 -6.05 -9.40 19.78
N GLN A 192 -6.48 -10.64 20.06
CA GLN A 192 -7.84 -10.92 20.57
C GLN A 192 -7.86 -11.30 22.04
N GLY A 193 -6.71 -11.64 22.62
CA GLY A 193 -6.59 -12.01 24.02
C GLY A 193 -5.52 -13.06 24.28
N TYR A 194 -5.40 -13.45 25.53
CA TYR A 194 -4.44 -14.48 25.95
C TYR A 194 -5.05 -15.47 26.95
N SER A 195 -4.35 -16.58 27.17
CA SER A 195 -4.62 -17.51 28.26
C SER A 195 -3.32 -17.99 28.89
N LEU A 196 -3.32 -18.21 30.19
CA LEU A 196 -2.17 -18.65 30.96
C LEU A 196 -2.26 -20.14 31.31
N GLN A 197 -1.12 -20.80 31.29
CA GLN A 197 -0.91 -22.08 31.89
C GLN A 197 0.21 -21.96 32.93
N PHE A 198 -0.16 -21.99 34.19
CA PHE A 198 0.80 -21.84 35.27
C PHE A 198 1.81 -22.98 35.27
N THR A 199 3.08 -22.68 35.53
CA THR A 199 4.19 -23.64 35.69
C THR A 199 4.74 -23.60 37.09
N VAL A 200 4.62 -22.47 37.77
CA VAL A 200 4.79 -22.31 39.23
C VAL A 200 3.56 -21.53 39.70
N ASP A 201 2.80 -22.09 40.62
CA ASP A 201 1.48 -21.62 41.04
C ASP A 201 1.20 -22.12 42.48
N ASP A 202 0.59 -21.30 43.31
CA ASP A 202 0.17 -21.68 44.65
C ASP A 202 -1.18 -22.42 44.69
N GLY A 203 -1.85 -22.53 43.54
CA GLY A 203 -3.07 -23.31 43.34
C GLY A 203 -4.35 -22.52 43.40
N ASP A 204 -4.28 -21.17 43.41
CA ASP A 204 -5.45 -20.30 43.45
C ASP A 204 -5.99 -19.95 42.06
N GLY A 205 -5.22 -20.22 40.97
CA GLY A 205 -5.62 -20.06 39.57
C GLY A 205 -5.57 -18.62 39.06
N VAL A 206 -4.89 -17.71 39.76
CA VAL A 206 -4.62 -16.33 39.35
C VAL A 206 -3.12 -16.07 39.39
N LEU A 207 -2.62 -15.13 38.55
CA LEU A 207 -1.21 -14.83 38.48
C LEU A 207 -0.81 -13.90 39.63
N ASN A 208 0.18 -14.33 40.42
CA ASN A 208 0.70 -13.64 41.58
C ASN A 208 2.22 -13.33 41.46
N PRO A 209 2.74 -12.35 42.22
CA PRO A 209 4.18 -12.16 42.36
C PRO A 209 4.89 -13.45 42.84
N GLY A 210 5.94 -13.84 42.12
CA GLY A 210 6.71 -15.07 42.38
C GLY A 210 6.29 -16.28 41.56
N GLU A 211 5.23 -16.18 40.76
CA GLU A 211 4.73 -17.26 39.94
C GLU A 211 5.28 -17.20 38.50
N SER A 212 5.07 -18.29 37.75
CA SER A 212 5.52 -18.44 36.38
C SER A 212 4.43 -19.09 35.53
N ALA A 213 4.34 -18.66 34.29
CA ALA A 213 3.35 -19.17 33.36
C ALA A 213 3.88 -19.28 31.92
N LYS A 214 3.23 -20.15 31.16
CA LYS A 214 3.26 -20.16 29.70
C LYS A 214 2.02 -19.45 29.17
N MET A 215 2.21 -18.54 28.20
CA MET A 215 1.13 -17.76 27.60
C MET A 215 0.80 -18.26 26.20
N ARG A 216 -0.47 -18.44 25.96
CA ARG A 216 -1.04 -18.54 24.62
C ARG A 216 -1.67 -17.23 24.26
N VAL A 217 -1.45 -16.79 23.04
CA VAL A 217 -2.03 -15.58 22.45
C VAL A 217 -2.97 -15.97 21.32
N ILE A 218 -4.07 -15.24 21.20
CA ILE A 218 -5.07 -15.40 20.15
C ILE A 218 -4.88 -14.22 19.19
N LEU A 219 -4.63 -14.52 17.92
CA LEU A 219 -4.57 -13.55 16.82
C LEU A 219 -5.72 -13.77 15.87
N ALA A 220 -6.28 -12.69 15.35
CA ALA A 220 -7.25 -12.71 14.25
C ALA A 220 -6.71 -11.91 13.06
N ASN A 221 -7.11 -12.31 11.86
CA ASN A 221 -6.96 -11.50 10.65
C ASN A 221 -8.34 -10.97 10.26
N GLU A 222 -8.47 -9.67 10.08
CA GLU A 222 -9.73 -9.05 9.70
C GLU A 222 -10.23 -9.59 8.35
N LEU A 223 -11.53 -9.50 8.12
CA LEU A 223 -12.15 -10.07 6.90
C LEU A 223 -11.62 -9.43 5.61
N GLU A 224 -11.22 -8.16 5.69
CA GLU A 224 -10.71 -7.38 4.56
C GLU A 224 -9.18 -7.43 4.45
N GLY A 225 -8.49 -8.17 5.32
CA GLY A 225 -7.05 -8.38 5.26
C GLY A 225 -6.66 -9.46 4.24
N ALA A 226 -5.43 -9.40 3.72
CA ALA A 226 -4.86 -10.51 2.94
C ALA A 226 -4.56 -11.72 3.83
N SER A 227 -4.44 -12.93 3.23
CA SER A 227 -3.92 -14.11 3.95
C SER A 227 -2.53 -13.84 4.51
N ALA A 228 -2.33 -14.13 5.79
CA ALA A 228 -1.07 -13.98 6.48
C ALA A 228 -0.34 -15.33 6.56
N SER A 229 0.88 -15.38 6.06
CA SER A 229 1.78 -16.54 6.12
C SER A 229 3.02 -16.23 6.94
N ASN A 230 3.72 -17.26 7.43
CA ASN A 230 4.92 -17.12 8.26
C ASN A 230 4.67 -16.21 9.49
N VAL A 231 3.52 -16.36 10.11
CA VAL A 231 3.10 -15.52 11.23
C VAL A 231 3.92 -15.84 12.46
N SER A 232 4.57 -14.82 13.01
CA SER A 232 5.35 -14.91 14.25
C SER A 232 5.09 -13.69 15.13
N ALA A 233 5.40 -13.81 16.42
CA ALA A 233 5.32 -12.66 17.32
C ALA A 233 6.42 -12.67 18.36
N ILE A 234 6.83 -11.46 18.79
CA ILE A 234 7.79 -11.22 19.86
C ILE A 234 7.07 -10.50 21.00
N LEU A 235 7.18 -11.08 22.22
CA LEU A 235 6.63 -10.51 23.45
C LEU A 235 7.72 -9.76 24.20
N SER A 236 7.42 -8.54 24.62
CA SER A 236 8.33 -7.71 25.39
C SER A 236 7.59 -6.92 26.48
N SER A 237 8.35 -6.39 27.45
CA SER A 237 7.82 -5.48 28.48
C SER A 237 8.92 -4.52 28.90
N SER A 238 8.53 -3.31 29.29
CA SER A 238 9.42 -2.34 29.94
C SER A 238 9.44 -2.50 31.47
N SER A 239 8.61 -3.36 32.04
CA SER A 239 8.57 -3.61 33.47
C SER A 239 9.78 -4.41 33.93
N MET A 240 10.37 -3.99 35.04
CA MET A 240 11.48 -4.71 35.69
C MET A 240 11.00 -5.93 36.50
N TYR A 241 9.69 -6.09 36.67
CA TYR A 241 9.10 -7.15 37.51
C TYR A 241 8.69 -8.42 36.73
N ILE A 242 8.85 -8.44 35.43
CA ILE A 242 8.64 -9.61 34.59
C ILE A 242 9.97 -10.06 33.97
N ASN A 243 10.25 -11.35 34.02
CA ASN A 243 11.36 -11.95 33.32
C ASN A 243 10.83 -12.91 32.25
N ILE A 244 10.83 -12.46 30.99
CA ILE A 244 10.41 -13.25 29.83
C ILE A 244 11.58 -14.18 29.49
N THR A 245 11.35 -15.49 29.53
CA THR A 245 12.36 -16.54 29.29
C THR A 245 12.23 -17.15 27.90
N ASP A 246 11.04 -17.05 27.29
CA ASP A 246 10.76 -17.37 25.90
C ASP A 246 9.89 -16.24 25.35
N ASP A 247 10.48 -15.40 24.53
CA ASP A 247 9.88 -14.15 24.03
C ASP A 247 9.34 -14.25 22.61
N SER A 248 9.51 -15.39 21.94
CA SER A 248 9.07 -15.59 20.55
C SER A 248 8.07 -16.72 20.43
N ALA A 249 7.16 -16.59 19.45
CA ALA A 249 6.21 -17.65 19.14
C ALA A 249 5.85 -17.63 17.64
N GLU A 250 5.69 -18.85 17.08
CA GLU A 250 5.17 -19.06 15.73
C GLU A 250 3.68 -19.40 15.78
N PHE A 251 2.96 -18.93 14.76
CA PHE A 251 1.53 -19.19 14.59
C PHE A 251 1.27 -19.86 13.23
N PRO A 252 0.15 -20.59 13.10
CA PRO A 252 -0.32 -21.01 11.79
C PRO A 252 -0.62 -19.81 10.88
N ASP A 253 -0.65 -20.05 9.57
CA ASP A 253 -1.17 -19.06 8.60
C ASP A 253 -2.61 -18.66 8.96
N ILE A 254 -2.96 -17.39 8.70
CA ILE A 254 -4.26 -16.82 9.08
C ILE A 254 -4.95 -16.26 7.84
N GLU A 255 -5.97 -16.97 7.38
CA GLU A 255 -6.83 -16.51 6.29
C GLU A 255 -7.69 -15.30 6.72
N PRO A 256 -8.17 -14.46 5.77
CA PRO A 256 -9.12 -13.38 6.06
C PRO A 256 -10.31 -13.85 6.91
N GLY A 257 -10.61 -13.14 7.99
CA GLY A 257 -11.63 -13.51 8.97
C GLY A 257 -11.26 -14.71 9.87
N GLY A 258 -10.05 -15.26 9.72
CA GLY A 258 -9.54 -16.37 10.50
C GLY A 258 -9.03 -15.97 11.88
N THR A 259 -8.95 -16.95 12.79
CA THR A 259 -8.39 -16.78 14.13
C THR A 259 -7.50 -17.98 14.46
N VAL A 260 -6.33 -17.72 15.06
CA VAL A 260 -5.36 -18.77 15.46
C VAL A 260 -4.83 -18.55 16.87
N VAL A 261 -4.23 -19.60 17.40
CA VAL A 261 -3.60 -19.61 18.74
C VAL A 261 -2.24 -20.30 18.64
N ASN A 262 -1.21 -19.78 19.29
CA ASN A 262 0.12 -20.40 19.41
C ASN A 262 0.12 -21.59 20.39
N ILE A 263 -0.52 -22.70 20.01
CA ILE A 263 -0.73 -23.86 20.89
C ILE A 263 0.57 -24.58 21.23
N ILE A 264 1.49 -24.71 20.27
CA ILE A 264 2.71 -25.51 20.39
C ILE A 264 3.85 -24.61 20.92
N ASP A 265 4.04 -23.49 20.31
CA ASP A 265 5.11 -22.53 20.59
C ASP A 265 4.54 -21.39 21.45
N ARG A 266 4.92 -21.33 22.72
CA ARG A 266 4.27 -20.47 23.73
C ARG A 266 5.30 -19.58 24.37
N PHE A 267 4.94 -18.34 24.61
CA PHE A 267 5.73 -17.45 25.47
C PHE A 267 5.85 -18.00 26.88
N GLU A 268 6.99 -17.81 27.52
CA GLU A 268 7.24 -18.21 28.90
C GLU A 268 7.80 -17.05 29.71
N PHE A 269 7.29 -16.87 30.92
CA PHE A 269 7.75 -15.80 31.81
C PHE A 269 7.57 -16.13 33.28
N SER A 270 8.25 -15.38 34.14
CA SER A 270 8.11 -15.38 35.58
C SER A 270 7.94 -13.96 36.13
N ILE A 271 7.17 -13.84 37.21
CA ILE A 271 6.96 -12.57 37.92
C ILE A 271 7.89 -12.51 39.12
N ASP A 272 8.58 -11.37 39.28
CA ASP A 272 9.45 -11.13 40.43
C ASP A 272 8.61 -11.17 41.73
N PRO A 273 9.03 -11.93 42.76
CA PRO A 273 8.35 -11.94 44.07
C PRO A 273 8.20 -10.57 44.73
N ALA A 274 9.02 -9.58 44.33
CA ALA A 274 8.93 -8.21 44.83
C ALA A 274 8.02 -7.31 43.99
N SER A 275 7.35 -7.86 42.96
CA SER A 275 6.41 -7.09 42.14
C SER A 275 5.28 -6.54 42.99
N PRO A 276 4.93 -5.23 42.84
CA PRO A 276 3.68 -4.75 43.37
C PRO A 276 2.50 -5.43 42.64
N PRO A 277 1.33 -5.49 43.26
CA PRO A 277 0.13 -6.09 42.66
C PRO A 277 -0.53 -5.10 41.69
N GLU A 278 0.20 -4.74 40.67
CA GLU A 278 -0.22 -3.83 39.59
C GLU A 278 -0.06 -4.56 38.27
N ASP A 279 -0.95 -4.30 37.34
CA ASP A 279 -0.88 -4.88 36.01
C ASP A 279 0.43 -4.56 35.30
N ILE A 280 0.97 -5.53 34.59
CA ILE A 280 2.20 -5.36 33.80
C ILE A 280 1.83 -5.19 32.34
N SER A 281 2.20 -4.03 31.76
CA SER A 281 2.00 -3.79 30.34
C SER A 281 2.97 -4.60 29.50
N LEU A 282 2.43 -5.34 28.53
CA LEU A 282 3.14 -6.17 27.57
C LEU A 282 2.98 -5.59 26.16
N THR A 283 4.02 -5.72 25.38
CA THR A 283 4.02 -5.36 23.95
C THR A 283 4.23 -6.60 23.12
N LEU A 284 3.37 -6.83 22.13
CA LEU A 284 3.44 -7.91 21.18
C LEU A 284 3.74 -7.31 19.79
N THR A 285 4.90 -7.60 19.24
CA THR A 285 5.25 -7.27 17.85
C THR A 285 4.92 -8.48 16.99
N ILE A 286 3.99 -8.34 16.07
CA ILE A 286 3.49 -9.41 15.20
C ILE A 286 4.04 -9.19 13.80
N SER A 287 4.69 -10.20 13.23
CA SER A 287 5.23 -10.18 11.88
C SER A 287 4.61 -11.28 11.03
N ALA A 288 4.40 -11.00 9.77
CA ALA A 288 3.86 -11.95 8.80
C ALA A 288 4.33 -11.61 7.38
N THR A 289 4.05 -12.50 6.44
CA THR A 289 4.21 -12.24 5.01
C THR A 289 2.87 -12.42 4.29
N ALA A 290 2.65 -11.67 3.22
CA ALA A 290 1.45 -11.77 2.38
C ALA A 290 1.79 -11.66 0.90
N GLY A 291 0.96 -12.25 0.04
CA GLY A 291 1.06 -12.13 -1.41
C GLY A 291 2.16 -12.98 -2.05
N ASP A 292 2.27 -12.83 -3.38
CA ASP A 292 3.31 -13.43 -4.22
C ASP A 292 3.74 -12.40 -5.28
N PRO A 293 4.94 -11.81 -5.21
CA PRO A 293 5.99 -12.06 -4.21
C PRO A 293 5.58 -11.64 -2.79
N PRO A 294 6.16 -12.30 -1.77
CA PRO A 294 5.78 -12.03 -0.38
C PRO A 294 6.18 -10.61 0.05
N LEU A 295 5.22 -9.90 0.63
CA LEU A 295 5.42 -8.61 1.29
C LEU A 295 5.53 -8.83 2.80
N GLU A 296 6.51 -8.19 3.42
CA GLU A 296 6.66 -8.20 4.88
C GLU A 296 5.61 -7.28 5.52
N TYR A 297 5.00 -7.78 6.57
CA TYR A 297 4.03 -7.07 7.39
C TYR A 297 4.44 -7.09 8.84
N GLU A 298 4.33 -5.96 9.53
CA GLU A 298 4.56 -5.86 10.97
C GLU A 298 3.51 -4.96 11.63
N THR A 299 2.99 -5.38 12.77
CA THR A 299 2.13 -4.56 13.63
C THR A 299 2.53 -4.73 15.08
N VAL A 300 2.19 -3.75 15.92
CA VAL A 300 2.51 -3.74 17.34
C VAL A 300 1.24 -3.55 18.16
N GLU A 301 0.99 -4.49 19.05
CA GLU A 301 -0.13 -4.47 19.97
C GLU A 301 0.37 -4.33 21.41
N THR A 302 -0.40 -3.65 22.26
CA THR A 302 -0.08 -3.50 23.68
C THR A 302 -1.29 -3.95 24.51
N PHE A 303 -1.02 -4.76 25.53
CA PHE A 303 -2.05 -5.24 26.45
C PHE A 303 -1.50 -5.39 27.86
N ASP A 304 -2.39 -5.45 28.86
CA ASP A 304 -2.02 -5.61 30.24
C ASP A 304 -2.14 -7.07 30.71
N LEU A 305 -1.11 -7.51 31.41
CA LEU A 305 -1.09 -8.76 32.15
C LEU A 305 -1.59 -8.51 33.56
N GLU A 306 -2.77 -9.02 33.86
CA GLU A 306 -3.41 -8.82 35.17
C GLU A 306 -2.65 -9.57 36.27
N LEU A 307 -2.20 -8.84 37.30
CA LEU A 307 -1.63 -9.40 38.52
C LEU A 307 -2.59 -9.24 39.70
N THR A 308 -2.83 -10.34 40.41
CA THR A 308 -3.71 -10.33 41.58
C THR A 308 -2.90 -10.56 42.87
N LEU A 309 -3.32 -9.95 43.98
CA LEU A 309 -2.77 -10.30 45.30
C LEU A 309 -3.24 -11.69 45.73
N ASN A 310 -2.29 -12.50 46.10
CA ASN A 310 -2.58 -13.75 46.75
C ASN A 310 -3.40 -13.51 48.04
N GLN A 311 -4.65 -14.01 48.08
CA GLN A 311 -5.54 -13.90 49.24
C GLN A 311 -5.20 -14.88 50.37
N SER A 312 -4.23 -15.78 50.16
CA SER A 312 -3.83 -16.80 51.13
C SER A 312 -2.89 -16.33 52.24
N GLY A 313 -2.78 -15.05 52.48
CA GLY A 313 -1.89 -14.44 53.49
C GLY A 313 -2.45 -14.18 54.88
N PHE A 314 -3.41 -14.96 55.38
CA PHE A 314 -3.74 -14.99 56.82
C PHE A 314 -3.35 -16.31 57.43
N PRO A 315 -2.28 -16.37 58.25
CA PRO A 315 -2.06 -17.52 59.08
C PRO A 315 -3.20 -17.60 60.12
N PHE A 316 -3.85 -18.75 60.20
CA PHE A 316 -4.70 -19.11 61.29
C PHE A 316 -3.88 -19.37 62.58
#